data_855dc99fc40961a70eec2652062864ad
#
_entry.id   855dc99fc40961a70eec2652062864ad
#
_cell.length_a   1.000
_cell.length_b   1.000
_cell.length_c   1.000
_cell.angle_alpha   90.00
_cell.angle_beta   90.00
_cell.angle_gamma   90.00
#
_symmetry.space_group_name_H-M   'P 1'
#
loop_
_entity.id
_entity.type
_entity.pdbx_description
1 polymer ?
#
loop_
_entity_poly.entity_id
_entity_poly.type
_entity_poly.pdbx_seq_one_letter_code
_entity_poly.pdbx_strand_id
1 'polypeptide(L)'
;MSRQAALVVDDEPDIRELLTLTLTRLGLLVDTAGNVTEAKRRLAEQEYAICLTDFRMPDGTGMDLVEHVARNYPRVPIAIITAYGSVDIAVGALTAGAFDFVSK
;
A
#
# COMPACT_ATOMS: atom_id res chain seq x y z
N MET A 1 15.10 -12.01 16.52
CA MET A 1 13.76 -11.70 16.01
C MET A 1 13.89 -11.16 14.60
N SER A 2 13.03 -11.63 13.71
CA SER A 2 13.00 -11.10 12.35
C SER A 2 12.34 -9.73 12.32
N ARG A 3 12.83 -8.85 11.44
CA ARG A 3 12.22 -7.55 11.23
C ARG A 3 10.90 -7.72 10.50
N GLN A 4 9.95 -6.85 10.80
CA GLN A 4 8.70 -6.80 10.08
C GLN A 4 8.90 -6.12 8.73
N ALA A 5 8.13 -6.52 7.73
CA ALA A 5 8.23 -6.01 6.38
C ALA A 5 7.05 -5.08 6.04
N ALA A 6 7.33 -4.09 5.22
CA ALA A 6 6.34 -3.19 4.66
C ALA A 6 6.34 -3.30 3.14
N LEU A 7 5.18 -3.19 2.52
CA LEU A 7 5.03 -3.12 1.07
C LEU A 7 4.61 -1.71 0.67
N VAL A 8 5.39 -1.09 -0.22
CA VAL A 8 5.09 0.24 -0.76
C VAL A 8 4.73 0.10 -2.23
N VAL A 9 3.53 0.53 -2.59
CA VAL A 9 3.00 0.40 -3.95
C VAL A 9 2.75 1.79 -4.53
N ASP A 10 3.57 2.18 -5.50
CA ASP A 10 3.45 3.48 -6.16
C ASP A 10 4.15 3.38 -7.51
N ASP A 11 3.56 3.95 -8.56
CA ASP A 11 4.17 3.94 -9.87
C ASP A 11 5.27 5.01 -10.05
N GLU A 12 5.38 5.94 -9.11
CA GLU A 12 6.41 6.97 -9.12
C GLU A 12 7.65 6.51 -8.35
N PRO A 13 8.81 6.35 -9.04
CA PRO A 13 10.03 5.88 -8.37
C PRO A 13 10.48 6.77 -7.21
N ASP A 14 10.32 8.09 -7.33
CA ASP A 14 10.75 9.04 -6.30
C ASP A 14 9.94 8.85 -5.01
N ILE A 15 8.65 8.58 -5.13
CA ILE A 15 7.80 8.35 -3.97
C ILE A 15 8.14 7.02 -3.32
N ARG A 16 8.37 5.96 -4.13
CA ARG A 16 8.83 4.67 -3.59
C ARG A 16 10.12 4.82 -2.80
N GLU A 17 11.08 5.57 -3.33
CA GLU A 17 12.35 5.80 -2.67
C GLU A 17 12.17 6.56 -1.35
N LEU A 18 11.38 7.63 -1.35
CA LEU A 18 11.12 8.43 -0.16
C LEU A 18 10.48 7.59 0.95
N LEU A 19 9.45 6.83 0.63
CA LEU A 19 8.76 5.99 1.60
C LEU A 19 9.66 4.86 2.08
N THR A 20 10.46 4.29 1.19
CA THR A 20 11.43 3.25 1.56
C THR A 20 12.41 3.77 2.60
N LEU A 21 12.98 4.95 2.38
CA LEU A 21 13.91 5.56 3.34
C LEU A 21 13.25 5.81 4.68
N THR A 22 12.03 6.35 4.66
CA THR A 22 11.29 6.66 5.88
C THR A 22 10.99 5.41 6.68
N LEU A 23 10.47 4.38 6.04
CA LEU A 23 10.10 3.13 6.73
C LEU A 23 11.32 2.34 7.17
N THR A 24 12.40 2.38 6.40
CA THR A 24 13.66 1.74 6.80
C THR A 24 14.21 2.36 8.08
N ARG A 25 14.11 3.68 8.24
CA ARG A 25 14.51 4.37 9.46
C ARG A 25 13.67 3.95 10.67
N LEU A 26 12.45 3.49 10.45
CA LEU A 26 11.59 2.96 11.51
C LEU A 26 11.89 1.49 11.84
N GLY A 27 12.86 0.89 11.16
CA GLY A 27 13.26 -0.48 11.43
C GLY A 27 12.56 -1.54 10.60
N LEU A 28 11.81 -1.15 9.57
CA LEU A 28 11.11 -2.07 8.69
C LEU A 28 11.97 -2.50 7.51
N LEU A 29 11.79 -3.74 7.07
CA LEU A 29 12.26 -4.18 5.76
C LEU A 29 11.24 -3.71 4.74
N VAL A 30 11.67 -3.15 3.62
CA VAL A 30 10.74 -2.55 2.65
C VAL A 30 10.87 -3.24 1.29
N ASP A 31 9.76 -3.75 0.79
CA ASP A 31 9.62 -4.17 -0.59
C ASP A 31 8.77 -3.13 -1.33
N THR A 32 8.99 -3.00 -2.61
CA THR A 32 8.26 -2.05 -3.43
C THR A 32 7.57 -2.72 -4.61
N ALA A 33 6.51 -2.11 -5.11
CA ALA A 33 5.81 -2.52 -6.30
C ALA A 33 5.41 -1.28 -7.09
N GLY A 34 5.52 -1.34 -8.41
CA GLY A 34 5.18 -0.23 -9.29
C GLY A 34 3.78 -0.31 -9.88
N ASN A 35 3.04 -1.38 -9.59
CA ASN A 35 1.69 -1.57 -10.11
C ASN A 35 0.92 -2.56 -9.24
N VAL A 36 -0.37 -2.72 -9.53
CA VAL A 36 -1.26 -3.58 -8.74
C VAL A 36 -0.88 -5.05 -8.90
N THR A 37 -0.55 -5.48 -10.10
CA THR A 37 -0.19 -6.87 -10.39
C THR A 37 1.03 -7.30 -9.58
N GLU A 38 2.07 -6.47 -9.57
CA GLU A 38 3.29 -6.74 -8.80
C GLU A 38 3.00 -6.77 -7.30
N ALA A 39 2.14 -5.83 -6.83
CA ALA A 39 1.76 -5.79 -5.42
C ALA A 39 1.05 -7.08 -5.00
N LYS A 40 0.13 -7.57 -5.80
CA LYS A 40 -0.57 -8.83 -5.51
C LYS A 40 0.40 -10.01 -5.47
N ARG A 41 1.37 -10.04 -6.36
CA ARG A 41 2.41 -11.08 -6.36
C ARG A 41 3.24 -11.03 -5.08
N ARG A 42 3.66 -9.84 -4.66
CA ARG A 42 4.42 -9.67 -3.43
C ARG A 42 3.64 -10.13 -2.21
N LEU A 43 2.36 -9.80 -2.15
CA LEU A 43 1.49 -10.20 -1.04
C LEU A 43 1.32 -11.72 -0.96
N ALA A 44 1.37 -12.41 -2.09
CA ALA A 44 1.30 -13.87 -2.12
C ALA A 44 2.61 -14.55 -1.69
N GLU A 45 3.74 -13.86 -1.81
CA GLU A 45 5.07 -14.43 -1.56
C GLU A 45 5.53 -14.30 -0.11
N GLN A 46 5.06 -13.28 0.62
CA GLN A 46 5.45 -13.10 2.02
C GLN A 46 4.43 -12.29 2.80
N GLU A 47 4.57 -12.32 4.14
CA GLU A 47 3.72 -11.55 5.03
C GLU A 47 4.27 -10.13 5.20
N TYR A 48 3.35 -9.16 5.27
CA TYR A 48 3.69 -7.78 5.51
C TYR A 48 2.99 -7.27 6.76
N ALA A 49 3.70 -6.43 7.52
CA ALA A 49 3.13 -5.75 8.68
C ALA A 49 2.25 -4.57 8.28
N ILE A 50 2.52 -3.99 7.11
CA ILE A 50 1.77 -2.85 6.58
C ILE A 50 1.93 -2.77 5.08
N CYS A 51 0.89 -2.28 4.39
CA CYS A 51 0.92 -1.97 2.97
C CYS A 51 0.50 -0.51 2.77
N LEU A 52 1.30 0.25 2.05
CA LEU A 52 0.99 1.63 1.66
C LEU A 52 0.88 1.69 0.15
N THR A 53 -0.23 2.17 -0.37
CA THR A 53 -0.46 2.21 -1.81
C THR A 53 -0.93 3.57 -2.29
N ASP A 54 -0.49 3.97 -3.48
CA ASP A 54 -1.10 5.09 -4.18
C ASP A 54 -2.48 4.70 -4.68
N PHE A 55 -3.32 5.68 -4.99
CA PHE A 55 -4.65 5.43 -5.52
C PHE A 55 -4.61 5.06 -7.00
N ARG A 56 -3.82 5.78 -7.80
CA ARG A 56 -3.75 5.55 -9.25
C ARG A 56 -2.52 4.73 -9.62
N MET A 57 -2.77 3.64 -10.33
CA MET A 57 -1.72 2.74 -10.81
C MET A 57 -1.94 2.47 -12.30
N PRO A 58 -0.89 2.07 -13.05
CA PRO A 58 -1.03 1.82 -14.49
C PRO A 58 -2.03 0.72 -14.84
N ASP A 59 -2.20 -0.26 -13.97
CA ASP A 59 -3.02 -1.45 -14.22
C ASP A 59 -4.21 -1.58 -13.27
N GLY A 60 -4.57 -0.51 -12.57
CA GLY A 60 -5.71 -0.53 -11.66
C GLY A 60 -5.66 0.62 -10.68
N THR A 61 -6.28 0.43 -9.52
CA THR A 61 -6.33 1.46 -8.50
C THR A 61 -5.90 0.90 -7.14
N GLY A 62 -5.54 1.81 -6.23
CA GLY A 62 -5.29 1.44 -4.84
C GLY A 62 -6.53 0.85 -4.19
N MET A 63 -7.72 1.23 -4.65
CA MET A 63 -8.98 0.65 -4.16
C MET A 63 -9.06 -0.84 -4.48
N ASP A 64 -8.66 -1.24 -5.69
CA ASP A 64 -8.60 -2.65 -6.07
C ASP A 64 -7.69 -3.42 -5.12
N LEU A 65 -6.57 -2.81 -4.74
CA LEU A 65 -5.63 -3.44 -3.83
C LEU A 65 -6.19 -3.52 -2.41
N VAL A 66 -6.86 -2.47 -1.94
CA VAL A 66 -7.52 -2.48 -0.63
C VAL A 66 -8.54 -3.62 -0.55
N GLU A 67 -9.38 -3.77 -1.56
CA GLU A 67 -10.38 -4.85 -1.60
C GLU A 67 -9.72 -6.22 -1.64
N HIS A 68 -8.65 -6.37 -2.41
CA HIS A 68 -7.90 -7.61 -2.51
C HIS A 68 -7.29 -8.00 -1.15
N VAL A 69 -6.69 -7.05 -0.45
CA VAL A 69 -6.08 -7.29 0.87
C VAL A 69 -7.15 -7.61 1.89
N ALA A 70 -8.25 -6.85 1.91
CA ALA A 70 -9.34 -7.10 2.85
C ALA A 70 -9.94 -8.50 2.69
N ARG A 71 -9.98 -9.00 1.46
CA ARG A 71 -10.56 -10.32 1.15
C ARG A 71 -9.58 -11.47 1.42
N ASN A 72 -8.30 -11.29 1.07
CA ASN A 72 -7.33 -12.37 1.07
C ASN A 72 -6.30 -12.28 2.20
N TYR A 73 -6.02 -11.08 2.70
CA TYR A 73 -5.00 -10.84 3.72
C TYR A 73 -5.52 -9.87 4.79
N PRO A 74 -6.61 -10.24 5.50
CA PRO A 74 -7.27 -9.30 6.41
C PRO A 74 -6.42 -8.86 7.60
N ARG A 75 -5.30 -9.52 7.85
CA ARG A 75 -4.38 -9.13 8.92
C ARG A 75 -3.39 -8.06 8.49
N VAL A 76 -3.29 -7.76 7.20
CA VAL A 76 -2.38 -6.74 6.70
C VAL A 76 -3.10 -5.40 6.69
N PRO A 77 -2.70 -4.45 7.55
CA PRO A 77 -3.26 -3.10 7.46
C PRO A 77 -2.79 -2.43 6.18
N ILE A 78 -3.73 -1.80 5.48
CA ILE A 78 -3.43 -1.11 4.23
C ILE A 78 -3.96 0.32 4.29
N ALA A 79 -3.15 1.27 3.83
CA ALA A 79 -3.52 2.68 3.73
C ALA A 79 -3.27 3.18 2.32
N ILE A 80 -4.09 4.13 1.88
CA ILE A 80 -3.90 4.82 0.61
C ILE A 80 -3.20 6.16 0.88
N ILE A 81 -2.13 6.44 0.14
CA ILE A 81 -1.41 7.71 0.17
C ILE A 81 -1.40 8.26 -1.25
N THR A 82 -2.11 9.36 -1.49
CA THR A 82 -2.26 9.86 -2.85
C THR A 82 -2.42 11.37 -2.93
N ALA A 83 -1.99 11.95 -4.06
CA ALA A 83 -2.28 13.34 -4.39
C ALA A 83 -3.70 13.51 -4.97
N TYR A 84 -4.37 12.41 -5.32
CA TYR A 84 -5.67 12.41 -6.00
C TYR A 84 -6.78 12.01 -5.04
N GLY A 85 -6.89 12.72 -3.91
CA GLY A 85 -7.87 12.40 -2.89
C GLY A 85 -9.12 13.27 -2.97
N SER A 86 -10.24 12.68 -2.59
CA SER A 86 -11.49 13.38 -2.33
C SER A 86 -12.16 12.73 -1.13
N VAL A 87 -13.14 13.40 -0.54
CA VAL A 87 -13.89 12.84 0.59
C VAL A 87 -14.57 11.52 0.19
N ASP A 88 -15.14 11.47 -1.01
CA ASP A 88 -15.81 10.27 -1.50
C ASP A 88 -14.86 9.09 -1.64
N ILE A 89 -13.68 9.33 -2.19
CA ILE A 89 -12.65 8.29 -2.34
C ILE A 89 -12.17 7.83 -0.96
N ALA A 90 -11.95 8.76 -0.04
CA ALA A 90 -11.50 8.43 1.31
C ALA A 90 -12.52 7.56 2.04
N VAL A 91 -13.80 7.94 1.98
CA VAL A 91 -14.88 7.14 2.59
C VAL A 91 -14.95 5.75 1.97
N GLY A 92 -14.86 5.69 0.64
CA GLY A 92 -14.86 4.40 -0.07
C GLY A 92 -13.70 3.50 0.33
N ALA A 93 -12.50 4.07 0.48
CA ALA A 93 -11.31 3.32 0.88
C ALA A 93 -11.47 2.75 2.29
N LEU A 94 -11.91 3.57 3.25
CA LEU A 94 -12.11 3.13 4.62
C LEU A 94 -13.21 2.08 4.72
N THR A 95 -14.30 2.27 3.96
CA THR A 95 -15.40 1.30 3.90
C THR A 95 -14.95 -0.03 3.32
N ALA A 96 -14.05 0.00 2.32
CA ALA A 96 -13.53 -1.21 1.70
C ALA A 96 -12.50 -1.96 2.55
N GLY A 97 -11.98 -1.33 3.62
CA GLY A 97 -11.09 -1.98 4.55
C GLY A 97 -9.74 -1.31 4.78
N ALA A 98 -9.46 -0.16 4.14
CA ALA A 98 -8.26 0.59 4.43
C ALA A 98 -8.33 1.16 5.84
N PHE A 99 -7.20 1.17 6.56
CA PHE A 99 -7.20 1.74 7.90
C PHE A 99 -6.98 3.25 7.87
N ASP A 100 -6.48 3.81 6.78
CA ASP A 100 -6.25 5.24 6.67
C ASP A 100 -6.20 5.67 5.20
N PHE A 101 -6.38 6.97 5.00
CA PHE A 101 -6.31 7.61 3.68
C PHE A 101 -5.59 8.95 3.87
N VAL A 102 -4.42 9.10 3.27
CA VAL A 102 -3.56 10.26 3.49
C VAL A 102 -3.31 10.98 2.17
N SER A 103 -3.49 12.30 2.16
CA SER A 103 -3.13 13.14 1.01
C SER A 103 -1.63 13.40 1.01
N LYS A 104 -1.06 13.29 -0.17
CA LYS A 104 0.34 13.64 -0.38
C LYS A 104 0.56 15.15 -0.27
#